data_e4caca7ece6a245a65dd2b56024f2dec
#
_entry.id   e4caca7ece6a245a65dd2b56024f2dec
#
_cell.length_a   1.000
_cell.length_b   1.000
_cell.length_c   1.000
_cell.angle_alpha   90.00
_cell.angle_beta   90.00
_cell.angle_gamma   90.00
#
_symmetry.space_group_name_H-M   'P 1'
#
loop_
_entity.id
_entity.type
_entity.pdbx_description
1 polymer ?
#
loop_
_entity_poly.entity_id
_entity_poly.type
_entity_poly.pdbx_seq_one_letter_code
_entity_poly.pdbx_strand_id
1 'polypeptide(L)'
;MKAFVVTKYQADLQLAEVAEPVIGDQDVLVRVEAAGLNRLDEKIRMGEFKQILPYPLPLILGNDLAGTVLSVGPKVRAFKPGDEVFARPDKSRIGAFAERITLTEADLAIKPASITMVEAGSLPLVALTAWQALVERGKVQPGQKVLVHAGAGGVGTIAIQLAKHLGATVATTASAANAEFLRGLGADTVIDYRDEDFEQILSGYDLVLDSIGGRNLEKSLRILKPGGKAIGIAGPPDPAFARESGLNPVLRLAIAGLSRPIRGKARRLGVHYEFLFMRASGEQLGHLARLVDDGVLRPVVGRITPFAQTAEALKALGHGGLRGKAVIINPPHNADATTTTELAGQHRLGESA
;
A
#
# COMPACT_ATOMS: atom_id res chain seq x y z
N MET A 1 -13.80 6.10 -20.57
CA MET A 1 -13.01 4.98 -20.07
C MET A 1 -13.80 4.15 -19.07
N LYS A 2 -13.45 2.87 -18.89
CA LYS A 2 -14.08 2.00 -17.87
C LYS A 2 -13.44 2.22 -16.51
N ALA A 3 -14.26 2.24 -15.46
CA ALA A 3 -13.80 2.36 -14.08
C ALA A 3 -14.79 1.67 -13.12
N PHE A 4 -14.29 1.24 -11.97
CA PHE A 4 -15.12 0.78 -10.86
C PHE A 4 -15.43 1.94 -9.92
N VAL A 5 -16.71 2.25 -9.76
CA VAL A 5 -17.21 3.40 -9.01
C VAL A 5 -18.04 2.99 -7.80
N VAL A 6 -17.98 3.82 -6.75
CA VAL A 6 -18.89 3.80 -5.60
C VAL A 6 -19.83 4.98 -5.74
N THR A 7 -21.12 4.74 -5.86
CA THR A 7 -22.14 5.79 -6.03
C THR A 7 -22.63 6.34 -4.69
N LYS A 8 -22.54 5.55 -3.62
CA LYS A 8 -22.80 5.93 -2.22
C LYS A 8 -22.00 5.03 -1.29
N TYR A 9 -21.66 5.52 -0.11
CA TYR A 9 -21.00 4.69 0.90
C TYR A 9 -21.80 3.43 1.19
N GLN A 10 -21.10 2.32 1.44
CA GLN A 10 -21.62 0.97 1.68
C GLN A 10 -22.26 0.28 0.45
N ALA A 11 -22.37 0.97 -0.68
CA ALA A 11 -22.80 0.32 -1.91
C ALA A 11 -21.68 -0.57 -2.49
N ASP A 12 -22.09 -1.55 -3.30
CA ASP A 12 -21.15 -2.34 -4.08
C ASP A 12 -20.45 -1.50 -5.14
N LEU A 13 -19.23 -1.88 -5.48
CA LEU A 13 -18.52 -1.35 -6.63
C LEU A 13 -19.27 -1.72 -7.92
N GLN A 14 -19.45 -0.74 -8.79
CA GLN A 14 -20.10 -0.91 -10.09
C GLN A 14 -19.13 -0.53 -11.21
N LEU A 15 -19.03 -1.40 -12.22
CA LEU A 15 -18.33 -1.05 -13.45
C LEU A 15 -19.16 -0.03 -14.21
N ALA A 16 -18.54 1.09 -14.55
CA ALA A 16 -19.17 2.19 -15.27
C ALA A 16 -18.27 2.76 -16.35
N GLU A 17 -18.88 3.37 -17.37
CA GLU A 17 -18.16 4.26 -18.28
C GLU A 17 -18.14 5.66 -17.68
N VAL A 18 -16.96 6.24 -17.57
CA VAL A 18 -16.71 7.57 -17.01
C VAL A 18 -15.92 8.42 -18.01
N ALA A 19 -15.94 9.73 -17.82
CA ALA A 19 -15.13 10.65 -18.61
C ALA A 19 -13.64 10.32 -18.49
N GLU A 20 -12.87 10.63 -19.54
CA GLU A 20 -11.41 10.57 -19.49
C GLU A 20 -10.87 11.57 -18.44
N PRO A 21 -9.81 11.21 -17.70
CA PRO A 21 -9.22 12.12 -16.74
C PRO A 21 -8.57 13.33 -17.44
N VAL A 22 -8.76 14.50 -16.87
CA VAL A 22 -8.17 15.75 -17.37
C VAL A 22 -6.76 15.89 -16.84
N ILE A 23 -5.81 16.26 -17.72
CA ILE A 23 -4.40 16.42 -17.39
C ILE A 23 -4.16 17.87 -16.97
N GLY A 24 -3.69 18.08 -15.73
CA GLY A 24 -3.20 19.37 -15.27
C GLY A 24 -1.73 19.62 -15.64
N ASP A 25 -1.24 20.81 -15.38
CA ASP A 25 0.12 21.24 -15.73
C ASP A 25 1.23 20.33 -15.20
N GLN A 26 1.08 19.79 -13.99
CA GLN A 26 2.05 18.93 -13.30
C GLN A 26 1.59 17.46 -13.26
N ASP A 27 0.62 17.10 -14.08
CA ASP A 27 0.03 15.76 -14.07
C ASP A 27 0.67 14.86 -15.12
N VAL A 28 0.69 13.60 -14.80
CA VAL A 28 1.08 12.49 -15.65
C VAL A 28 -0.17 11.62 -15.86
N LEU A 29 -0.56 11.39 -17.09
CA LEU A 29 -1.62 10.46 -17.46
C LEU A 29 -1.01 9.06 -17.61
N VAL A 30 -1.50 8.14 -16.83
CA VAL A 30 -1.02 6.75 -16.81
C VAL A 30 -2.13 5.81 -17.26
N ARG A 31 -1.82 4.91 -18.20
CA ARG A 31 -2.61 3.72 -18.48
C ARG A 31 -2.32 2.71 -17.37
N VAL A 32 -3.35 2.36 -16.61
CA VAL A 32 -3.23 1.40 -15.52
C VAL A 32 -3.19 -0.02 -16.09
N GLU A 33 -2.13 -0.75 -15.84
CA GLU A 33 -1.98 -2.14 -16.24
C GLU A 33 -2.23 -3.10 -15.08
N ALA A 34 -1.80 -2.70 -13.88
CA ALA A 34 -2.03 -3.44 -12.66
C ALA A 34 -2.37 -2.49 -11.51
N ALA A 35 -3.31 -2.88 -10.65
CA ALA A 35 -3.66 -2.11 -9.45
C ALA A 35 -3.79 -3.03 -8.23
N GLY A 36 -3.10 -2.67 -7.14
CA GLY A 36 -3.14 -3.41 -5.89
C GLY A 36 -4.40 -3.12 -5.10
N LEU A 37 -5.04 -4.16 -4.59
CA LEU A 37 -6.18 -4.05 -3.69
C LEU A 37 -5.71 -3.87 -2.24
N ASN A 38 -6.38 -3.01 -1.50
CA ASN A 38 -6.05 -2.69 -0.11
C ASN A 38 -7.28 -2.74 0.80
N ARG A 39 -7.08 -3.11 2.06
CA ARG A 39 -8.14 -2.96 3.08
C ARG A 39 -8.58 -1.50 3.24
N LEU A 40 -7.71 -0.55 2.87
CA LEU A 40 -8.03 0.87 2.84
C LEU A 40 -9.15 1.17 1.83
N ASP A 41 -9.12 0.55 0.65
CA ASP A 41 -10.14 0.74 -0.39
C ASP A 41 -11.51 0.32 0.13
N GLU A 42 -11.59 -0.84 0.82
CA GLU A 42 -12.83 -1.32 1.43
C GLU A 42 -13.32 -0.40 2.56
N LYS A 43 -12.42 0.08 3.42
CA LYS A 43 -12.77 1.03 4.48
C LYS A 43 -13.28 2.37 3.93
N ILE A 44 -12.69 2.86 2.84
CA ILE A 44 -13.18 4.06 2.13
C ILE A 44 -14.58 3.79 1.57
N ARG A 45 -14.79 2.65 0.88
CA ARG A 45 -16.11 2.23 0.37
C ARG A 45 -17.17 2.17 1.47
N MET A 46 -16.81 1.62 2.63
CA MET A 46 -17.68 1.54 3.80
C MET A 46 -17.94 2.88 4.49
N GLY A 47 -17.19 3.94 4.13
CA GLY A 47 -17.34 5.27 4.70
C GLY A 47 -16.72 5.44 6.08
N GLU A 48 -15.81 4.53 6.50
CA GLU A 48 -15.14 4.62 7.80
C GLU A 48 -14.33 5.92 7.95
N PHE A 49 -13.86 6.48 6.83
CA PHE A 49 -13.05 7.71 6.80
C PHE A 49 -13.81 8.96 6.38
N LYS A 50 -15.13 8.90 6.14
CA LYS A 50 -15.91 10.02 5.57
C LYS A 50 -15.81 11.34 6.35
N GLN A 51 -15.50 11.29 7.64
CA GLN A 51 -15.32 12.49 8.47
C GLN A 51 -13.92 13.10 8.32
N ILE A 52 -12.92 12.30 7.92
CA ILE A 52 -11.52 12.69 7.82
C ILE A 52 -11.12 12.88 6.35
N LEU A 53 -11.65 12.05 5.48
CA LEU A 53 -11.45 12.05 4.03
C LEU A 53 -12.83 12.06 3.33
N PRO A 54 -13.48 13.23 3.25
CA PRO A 54 -14.75 13.34 2.55
C PRO A 54 -14.52 13.29 1.03
N TYR A 55 -14.83 12.16 0.41
CA TYR A 55 -14.77 12.04 -1.06
C TYR A 55 -16.09 12.46 -1.69
N PRO A 56 -16.05 13.21 -2.81
CA PRO A 56 -17.23 13.40 -3.66
C PRO A 56 -17.64 12.05 -4.27
N LEU A 57 -18.93 11.82 -4.37
CA LEU A 57 -19.49 10.63 -5.01
C LEU A 57 -20.18 11.02 -6.34
N PRO A 58 -20.10 10.20 -7.39
CA PRO A 58 -19.46 8.88 -7.45
C PRO A 58 -17.94 8.95 -7.36
N LEU A 59 -17.31 7.96 -6.68
CA LEU A 59 -15.87 7.87 -6.45
C LEU A 59 -15.30 6.65 -7.15
N ILE A 60 -14.22 6.81 -7.90
CA ILE A 60 -13.38 5.71 -8.37
C ILE A 60 -12.41 5.34 -7.25
N LEU A 61 -12.40 4.09 -6.80
CA LEU A 61 -11.49 3.59 -5.78
C LEU A 61 -10.14 3.17 -6.38
N GLY A 62 -9.23 2.80 -5.51
CA GLY A 62 -7.90 2.26 -5.83
C GLY A 62 -6.78 3.19 -5.40
N ASN A 63 -5.87 2.63 -4.61
CA ASN A 63 -4.76 3.34 -3.97
C ASN A 63 -3.38 2.86 -4.44
N ASP A 64 -3.29 1.88 -5.34
CA ASP A 64 -2.05 1.34 -5.89
C ASP A 64 -2.17 1.16 -7.39
N LEU A 65 -1.14 1.49 -8.12
CA LEU A 65 -1.06 1.17 -9.55
C LEU A 65 0.38 0.96 -10.03
N ALA A 66 0.49 0.24 -11.14
CA ALA A 66 1.60 0.27 -12.07
C ALA A 66 1.04 0.35 -13.50
N GLY A 67 1.78 0.99 -14.38
CA GLY A 67 1.34 1.18 -15.76
C GLY A 67 2.29 2.03 -16.58
N THR A 68 1.84 2.39 -17.78
CA THR A 68 2.62 3.14 -18.76
C THR A 68 2.13 4.58 -18.86
N VAL A 69 3.04 5.53 -18.87
CA VAL A 69 2.77 6.95 -19.13
C VAL A 69 2.26 7.14 -20.56
N LEU A 70 1.07 7.73 -20.72
CA LEU A 70 0.49 8.07 -22.01
C LEU A 70 0.82 9.49 -22.44
N SER A 71 0.74 10.44 -21.52
CA SER A 71 1.06 11.84 -21.77
C SER A 71 1.35 12.56 -20.46
N VAL A 72 1.95 13.74 -20.57
CA VAL A 72 2.38 14.55 -19.42
C VAL A 72 1.96 16.00 -19.59
N GLY A 73 1.69 16.68 -18.49
CA GLY A 73 1.43 18.11 -18.47
C GLY A 73 2.69 18.94 -18.79
N PRO A 74 2.53 20.20 -19.21
CA PRO A 74 3.64 21.03 -19.71
C PRO A 74 4.73 21.35 -18.67
N LYS A 75 4.44 21.18 -17.39
CA LYS A 75 5.40 21.43 -16.29
C LYS A 75 6.09 20.17 -15.77
N VAL A 76 5.68 18.98 -16.21
CA VAL A 76 6.32 17.71 -15.86
C VAL A 76 7.73 17.65 -16.44
N ARG A 77 8.70 17.14 -15.67
CA ARG A 77 10.11 17.06 -16.06
C ARG A 77 10.71 15.68 -15.87
N ALA A 78 10.19 14.89 -14.93
CA ALA A 78 10.78 13.60 -14.56
C ALA A 78 10.27 12.43 -15.41
N PHE A 79 9.19 12.60 -16.15
CA PHE A 79 8.53 11.52 -16.91
C PHE A 79 8.23 11.93 -18.34
N LYS A 80 8.14 10.93 -19.23
CA LYS A 80 7.75 11.06 -20.64
C LYS A 80 6.82 9.91 -21.05
N PRO A 81 6.06 10.05 -22.15
CA PRO A 81 5.29 8.96 -22.73
C PRO A 81 6.14 7.71 -22.98
N GLY A 82 5.59 6.55 -22.64
CA GLY A 82 6.27 5.26 -22.72
C GLY A 82 7.01 4.82 -21.45
N ASP A 83 7.23 5.70 -20.49
CA ASP A 83 7.84 5.31 -19.22
C ASP A 83 6.93 4.35 -18.45
N GLU A 84 7.51 3.27 -17.92
CA GLU A 84 6.84 2.36 -17.00
C GLU A 84 6.97 2.89 -15.57
N VAL A 85 5.83 3.09 -14.92
CA VAL A 85 5.76 3.75 -13.60
C VAL A 85 4.93 2.94 -12.61
N PHE A 86 5.16 3.19 -11.34
CA PHE A 86 4.30 2.72 -10.26
C PHE A 86 4.03 3.83 -9.27
N ALA A 87 2.87 3.83 -8.64
CA ALA A 87 2.44 4.94 -7.81
C ALA A 87 1.41 4.55 -6.75
N ARG A 88 1.43 5.32 -5.67
CA ARG A 88 0.30 5.48 -4.77
C ARG A 88 -0.23 6.91 -4.95
N PRO A 89 -1.42 7.09 -5.53
CA PRO A 89 -2.01 8.43 -5.70
C PRO A 89 -2.15 9.17 -4.37
N ASP A 90 -2.04 10.50 -4.37
CA ASP A 90 -2.40 11.27 -3.16
C ASP A 90 -3.82 10.90 -2.69
N LYS A 91 -4.03 10.97 -1.38
CA LYS A 91 -5.31 10.61 -0.76
C LYS A 91 -6.51 11.38 -1.33
N SER A 92 -6.30 12.57 -1.87
CA SER A 92 -7.36 13.40 -2.50
C SER A 92 -7.63 13.04 -3.96
N ARG A 93 -6.79 12.19 -4.59
CA ARG A 93 -6.82 11.88 -6.04
C ARG A 93 -6.75 10.37 -6.31
N ILE A 94 -7.30 9.55 -5.41
CA ILE A 94 -7.37 8.10 -5.62
C ILE A 94 -8.22 7.77 -6.86
N GLY A 95 -8.03 6.58 -7.45
CA GLY A 95 -8.81 6.19 -8.64
C GLY A 95 -8.14 5.13 -9.51
N ALA A 96 -7.29 4.27 -8.92
CA ALA A 96 -6.54 3.29 -9.69
C ALA A 96 -7.39 2.11 -10.23
N PHE A 97 -8.66 1.95 -9.79
CA PHE A 97 -9.55 0.92 -10.34
C PHE A 97 -10.24 1.43 -11.61
N ALA A 98 -9.44 1.89 -12.56
CA ALA A 98 -9.84 2.43 -13.85
C ALA A 98 -8.83 2.05 -14.94
N GLU A 99 -9.17 2.26 -16.21
CA GLU A 99 -8.24 2.05 -17.32
C GLU A 99 -7.13 3.12 -17.35
N ARG A 100 -7.42 4.34 -16.88
CA ARG A 100 -6.49 5.48 -16.86
C ARG A 100 -6.68 6.31 -15.61
N ILE A 101 -5.61 6.98 -15.19
CA ILE A 101 -5.61 7.90 -14.05
C ILE A 101 -4.63 9.03 -14.32
N THR A 102 -4.93 10.24 -13.84
CA THR A 102 -3.96 11.33 -13.73
C THR A 102 -3.43 11.45 -12.31
N LEU A 103 -2.13 11.62 -12.18
CA LEU A 103 -1.40 11.72 -10.93
C LEU A 103 -0.45 12.91 -10.99
N THR A 104 -0.16 13.53 -9.86
CA THR A 104 0.93 14.51 -9.83
C THR A 104 2.28 13.83 -10.00
N GLU A 105 3.22 14.47 -10.71
CA GLU A 105 4.60 14.00 -10.89
C GLU A 105 5.24 13.54 -9.57
N ALA A 106 4.93 14.21 -8.46
CA ALA A 106 5.50 13.91 -7.13
C ALA A 106 5.04 12.57 -6.52
N ASP A 107 3.99 11.96 -7.03
CA ASP A 107 3.41 10.71 -6.50
C ASP A 107 3.94 9.46 -7.21
N LEU A 108 4.64 9.63 -8.34
CA LEU A 108 5.11 8.53 -9.18
C LEU A 108 6.60 8.26 -9.00
N ALA A 109 7.00 7.03 -9.33
CA ALA A 109 8.39 6.67 -9.61
C ALA A 109 8.46 5.72 -10.81
N ILE A 110 9.63 5.66 -11.44
CA ILE A 110 9.92 4.63 -12.45
C ILE A 110 9.81 3.26 -11.79
N LYS A 111 9.12 2.36 -12.46
CA LYS A 111 8.95 0.97 -12.03
C LYS A 111 10.32 0.28 -11.94
N PRO A 112 10.59 -0.52 -10.89
CA PRO A 112 11.79 -1.36 -10.85
C PRO A 112 11.91 -2.20 -12.11
N ALA A 113 13.09 -2.24 -12.71
CA ALA A 113 13.32 -2.97 -13.96
C ALA A 113 13.25 -4.50 -13.78
N SER A 114 13.59 -4.96 -12.58
CA SER A 114 13.69 -6.39 -12.23
C SER A 114 12.35 -7.10 -12.03
N ILE A 115 11.22 -6.37 -11.99
CA ILE A 115 9.91 -6.93 -11.68
C ILE A 115 8.85 -6.61 -12.75
N THR A 116 7.81 -7.43 -12.78
CA THR A 116 6.67 -7.27 -13.68
C THR A 116 5.74 -6.12 -13.25
N MET A 117 4.85 -5.67 -14.16
CA MET A 117 3.79 -4.69 -13.84
C MET A 117 2.89 -5.16 -12.69
N VAL A 118 2.56 -6.44 -12.65
CA VAL A 118 1.72 -7.03 -11.59
C VAL A 118 2.41 -6.92 -10.22
N GLU A 119 3.68 -7.25 -10.16
CA GLU A 119 4.47 -7.11 -8.93
C GLU A 119 4.62 -5.65 -8.53
N ALA A 120 4.89 -4.76 -9.48
CA ALA A 120 5.00 -3.33 -9.24
C ALA A 120 3.69 -2.72 -8.71
N GLY A 121 2.54 -3.09 -9.29
CA GLY A 121 1.22 -2.65 -8.83
C GLY A 121 0.86 -3.14 -7.41
N SER A 122 1.57 -4.15 -6.90
CA SER A 122 1.36 -4.66 -5.54
C SER A 122 2.07 -3.85 -4.44
N LEU A 123 3.04 -3.00 -4.81
CA LEU A 123 4.01 -2.44 -3.86
C LEU A 123 3.64 -1.09 -3.24
N PRO A 124 3.12 -0.08 -3.98
CA PRO A 124 3.25 1.31 -3.58
C PRO A 124 2.75 1.61 -2.17
N LEU A 125 1.51 1.30 -1.84
CA LEU A 125 0.92 1.58 -0.53
C LEU A 125 1.63 0.84 0.59
N VAL A 126 1.89 -0.45 0.41
CA VAL A 126 2.46 -1.30 1.47
C VAL A 126 3.93 -0.99 1.70
N ALA A 127 4.68 -0.68 0.63
CA ALA A 127 6.09 -0.33 0.72
C ALA A 127 6.29 1.06 1.32
N LEU A 128 5.49 2.06 0.91
CA LEU A 128 5.47 3.38 1.55
C LEU A 128 5.08 3.31 3.02
N THR A 129 4.09 2.46 3.38
CA THR A 129 3.71 2.25 4.78
C THR A 129 4.88 1.69 5.60
N ALA A 130 5.54 0.66 5.09
CA ALA A 130 6.70 0.05 5.76
C ALA A 130 7.86 1.05 5.87
N TRP A 131 8.18 1.78 4.80
CA TRP A 131 9.22 2.81 4.80
C TRP A 131 8.96 3.91 5.82
N GLN A 132 7.77 4.51 5.76
CA GLN A 132 7.40 5.60 6.66
C GLN A 132 7.34 5.14 8.11
N ALA A 133 6.91 3.90 8.36
CA ALA A 133 6.92 3.32 9.70
C ALA A 133 8.33 3.07 10.23
N LEU A 134 9.18 2.39 9.45
CA LEU A 134 10.46 1.89 9.93
C LEU A 134 11.59 2.92 9.80
N VAL A 135 11.62 3.66 8.68
CA VAL A 135 12.70 4.60 8.37
C VAL A 135 12.41 6.00 8.90
N GLU A 136 11.25 6.59 8.54
CA GLU A 136 10.96 7.98 8.93
C GLU A 136 10.57 8.12 10.41
N ARG A 137 9.58 7.34 10.85
CA ARG A 137 8.99 7.47 12.20
C ARG A 137 9.71 6.60 13.21
N GLY A 138 10.05 5.38 12.83
CA GLY A 138 10.75 4.40 13.67
C GLY A 138 12.24 4.70 13.81
N LYS A 139 12.87 5.20 12.74
CA LYS A 139 14.33 5.43 12.64
C LYS A 139 15.12 4.22 13.10
N VAL A 140 14.69 3.04 12.62
CA VAL A 140 15.28 1.76 12.99
C VAL A 140 16.78 1.76 12.75
N GLN A 141 17.54 1.30 13.74
CA GLN A 141 19.00 1.19 13.72
C GLN A 141 19.43 -0.28 13.79
N PRO A 142 20.62 -0.63 13.27
CA PRO A 142 21.17 -1.96 13.41
C PRO A 142 21.18 -2.44 14.87
N GLY A 143 20.85 -3.72 15.08
CA GLY A 143 20.79 -4.35 16.41
C GLY A 143 19.50 -4.11 17.18
N GLN A 144 18.59 -3.24 16.72
CA GLN A 144 17.30 -3.05 17.36
C GLN A 144 16.36 -4.25 17.14
N LYS A 145 15.43 -4.45 18.10
CA LYS A 145 14.38 -5.45 18.04
C LYS A 145 13.08 -4.84 17.51
N VAL A 146 12.55 -5.38 16.43
CA VAL A 146 11.31 -4.92 15.78
C VAL A 146 10.28 -6.04 15.75
N LEU A 147 9.06 -5.76 16.24
CA LEU A 147 7.91 -6.64 16.04
C LEU A 147 7.04 -6.10 14.90
N VAL A 148 6.74 -6.95 13.92
CA VAL A 148 5.81 -6.68 12.83
C VAL A 148 4.59 -7.57 12.98
N HIS A 149 3.42 -7.00 13.29
CA HIS A 149 2.18 -7.77 13.35
C HIS A 149 1.64 -8.12 11.96
N ALA A 150 0.94 -9.26 11.87
CA ALA A 150 0.35 -9.79 10.63
C ALA A 150 1.39 -9.92 9.50
N GLY A 151 2.51 -10.58 9.78
CA GLY A 151 3.65 -10.68 8.88
C GLY A 151 3.37 -11.22 7.49
N ALA A 152 2.40 -12.11 7.32
CA ALA A 152 2.01 -12.66 6.03
C ALA A 152 1.16 -11.71 5.17
N GLY A 153 0.70 -10.57 5.70
CA GLY A 153 -0.07 -9.57 4.96
C GLY A 153 0.82 -8.65 4.10
N GLY A 154 0.19 -7.82 3.26
CA GLY A 154 0.91 -6.96 2.31
C GLY A 154 1.95 -6.06 2.98
N VAL A 155 1.59 -5.32 4.05
CA VAL A 155 2.56 -4.47 4.78
C VAL A 155 3.60 -5.33 5.49
N GLY A 156 3.17 -6.44 6.13
CA GLY A 156 4.06 -7.28 6.92
C GLY A 156 5.19 -7.89 6.11
N THR A 157 4.89 -8.40 4.91
CA THR A 157 5.90 -9.02 4.02
C THR A 157 7.01 -8.06 3.61
N ILE A 158 6.69 -6.80 3.36
CA ILE A 158 7.68 -5.76 3.03
C ILE A 158 8.39 -5.24 4.28
N ALA A 159 7.65 -5.03 5.37
CA ALA A 159 8.21 -4.51 6.62
C ALA A 159 9.24 -5.46 7.24
N ILE A 160 9.04 -6.78 7.17
CA ILE A 160 10.01 -7.77 7.64
C ILE A 160 11.32 -7.64 6.86
N GLN A 161 11.25 -7.65 5.53
CA GLN A 161 12.42 -7.54 4.66
C GLN A 161 13.17 -6.21 4.88
N LEU A 162 12.43 -5.11 4.96
CA LEU A 162 13.01 -3.78 5.19
C LEU A 162 13.67 -3.69 6.58
N ALA A 163 13.03 -4.20 7.63
CA ALA A 163 13.61 -4.22 8.97
C ALA A 163 14.89 -5.05 9.03
N LYS A 164 14.94 -6.19 8.34
CA LYS A 164 16.17 -7.00 8.21
C LYS A 164 17.28 -6.26 7.48
N HIS A 165 16.96 -5.59 6.36
CA HIS A 165 17.91 -4.75 5.63
C HIS A 165 18.50 -3.64 6.51
N LEU A 166 17.68 -3.06 7.39
CA LEU A 166 18.11 -2.05 8.37
C LEU A 166 18.94 -2.64 9.54
N GLY A 167 19.20 -3.95 9.54
CA GLY A 167 20.00 -4.63 10.57
C GLY A 167 19.25 -4.95 11.87
N ALA A 168 17.91 -4.96 11.86
CA ALA A 168 17.11 -5.30 13.02
C ALA A 168 17.00 -6.82 13.24
N THR A 169 16.74 -7.20 14.50
CA THR A 169 16.20 -8.52 14.86
C THR A 169 14.68 -8.45 14.76
N VAL A 170 14.08 -9.29 13.91
CA VAL A 170 12.66 -9.18 13.55
C VAL A 170 11.84 -10.34 14.12
N ALA A 171 10.85 -10.01 14.95
CA ALA A 171 9.76 -10.92 15.27
C ALA A 171 8.49 -10.56 14.46
N THR A 172 7.66 -11.55 14.23
CA THR A 172 6.37 -11.34 13.58
C THR A 172 5.30 -12.27 14.11
N THR A 173 4.03 -11.85 14.02
CA THR A 173 2.88 -12.71 14.32
C THR A 173 2.20 -13.16 13.04
N ALA A 174 1.94 -14.46 12.92
CA ALA A 174 1.24 -15.06 11.79
C ALA A 174 0.61 -16.40 12.23
N SER A 175 -0.08 -17.12 11.35
CA SER A 175 -0.42 -18.52 11.58
C SER A 175 0.80 -19.43 11.32
N ALA A 176 0.88 -20.59 11.99
CA ALA A 176 1.95 -21.58 11.82
C ALA A 176 2.23 -21.94 10.36
N ALA A 177 1.20 -22.03 9.53
CA ALA A 177 1.31 -22.34 8.10
C ALA A 177 2.13 -21.30 7.29
N ASN A 178 2.41 -20.13 7.87
CA ASN A 178 3.22 -19.09 7.24
C ASN A 178 4.63 -19.00 7.82
N ALA A 179 4.99 -19.83 8.83
CA ALA A 179 6.23 -19.65 9.57
C ALA A 179 7.48 -19.78 8.69
N GLU A 180 7.56 -20.83 7.87
CA GLU A 180 8.70 -21.06 6.98
C GLU A 180 8.83 -19.93 5.95
N PHE A 181 7.73 -19.57 5.31
CA PHE A 181 7.66 -18.45 4.36
C PHE A 181 8.19 -17.14 4.98
N LEU A 182 7.78 -16.82 6.21
CA LEU A 182 8.19 -15.57 6.88
C LEU A 182 9.65 -15.60 7.33
N ARG A 183 10.16 -16.76 7.74
CA ARG A 183 11.61 -16.93 7.97
C ARG A 183 12.41 -16.73 6.68
N GLY A 184 11.90 -17.22 5.54
CA GLY A 184 12.47 -16.97 4.22
C GLY A 184 12.48 -15.50 3.80
N LEU A 185 11.60 -14.66 4.36
CA LEU A 185 11.59 -13.19 4.21
C LEU A 185 12.51 -12.48 5.21
N GLY A 186 13.11 -13.20 6.17
CA GLY A 186 14.04 -12.65 7.16
C GLY A 186 13.47 -12.47 8.56
N ALA A 187 12.31 -13.03 8.91
CA ALA A 187 11.84 -13.03 10.30
C ALA A 187 12.69 -14.00 11.15
N ASP A 188 13.28 -13.50 12.23
CA ASP A 188 14.07 -14.32 13.17
C ASP A 188 13.16 -15.14 14.09
N THR A 189 12.00 -14.57 14.46
CA THR A 189 10.99 -15.23 15.31
C THR A 189 9.61 -15.09 14.69
N VAL A 190 8.91 -16.21 14.54
CA VAL A 190 7.50 -16.23 14.07
C VAL A 190 6.65 -16.83 15.17
N ILE A 191 5.66 -16.08 15.64
CA ILE A 191 4.75 -16.44 16.73
C ILE A 191 3.39 -16.79 16.13
N ASP A 192 2.90 -17.99 16.39
CA ASP A 192 1.53 -18.35 15.99
C ASP A 192 0.51 -17.72 16.93
N TYR A 193 -0.17 -16.67 16.45
CA TYR A 193 -1.15 -15.93 17.23
C TYR A 193 -2.37 -16.75 17.67
N ARG A 194 -2.53 -18.00 17.16
CA ARG A 194 -3.63 -18.89 17.51
C ARG A 194 -3.35 -19.65 18.80
N ASP A 195 -2.08 -20.05 18.99
CA ASP A 195 -1.67 -20.93 20.07
C ASP A 195 -0.74 -20.23 21.07
N GLU A 196 -0.13 -19.10 20.67
CA GLU A 196 0.88 -18.39 21.43
C GLU A 196 0.49 -16.93 21.71
N ASP A 197 0.77 -16.46 22.93
CA ASP A 197 0.64 -15.05 23.28
C ASP A 197 2.00 -14.35 23.18
N PHE A 198 2.18 -13.52 22.18
CA PHE A 198 3.44 -12.82 21.95
C PHE A 198 3.89 -11.98 23.15
N GLU A 199 2.99 -11.50 23.98
CA GLU A 199 3.28 -10.72 25.18
C GLU A 199 4.02 -11.56 26.25
N GLN A 200 3.81 -12.87 26.27
CA GLN A 200 4.48 -13.79 27.18
C GLN A 200 5.86 -14.21 26.68
N ILE A 201 6.09 -14.08 25.37
CA ILE A 201 7.31 -14.55 24.69
C ILE A 201 8.29 -13.40 24.47
N LEU A 202 7.79 -12.21 24.13
CA LEU A 202 8.61 -11.07 23.71
C LEU A 202 8.72 -10.03 24.81
N SER A 203 9.91 -9.42 24.91
CA SER A 203 10.18 -8.29 25.81
C SER A 203 11.37 -7.45 25.33
N GLY A 204 11.39 -6.18 25.73
CA GLY A 204 12.50 -5.27 25.46
C GLY A 204 12.63 -4.88 23.99
N TYR A 205 11.50 -4.77 23.27
CA TYR A 205 11.48 -4.36 21.87
C TYR A 205 11.64 -2.84 21.73
N ASP A 206 12.32 -2.44 20.66
CA ASP A 206 12.52 -1.02 20.31
C ASP A 206 11.32 -0.45 19.55
N LEU A 207 10.78 -1.25 18.64
CA LEU A 207 9.69 -0.82 17.78
C LEU A 207 8.66 -1.94 17.58
N VAL A 208 7.39 -1.57 17.54
CA VAL A 208 6.30 -2.42 17.07
C VAL A 208 5.59 -1.71 15.92
N LEU A 209 5.46 -2.39 14.78
CA LEU A 209 4.55 -2.01 13.70
C LEU A 209 3.23 -2.76 13.88
N ASP A 210 2.21 -2.04 14.33
CA ASP A 210 0.88 -2.60 14.63
C ASP A 210 -0.11 -2.34 13.48
N SER A 211 -0.49 -3.41 12.79
CA SER A 211 -1.50 -3.42 11.73
C SER A 211 -2.84 -4.04 12.15
N ILE A 212 -3.02 -4.35 13.45
CA ILE A 212 -4.18 -5.06 13.99
C ILE A 212 -5.03 -4.13 14.88
N GLY A 213 -4.37 -3.37 15.77
CA GLY A 213 -5.05 -2.48 16.71
C GLY A 213 -5.67 -3.19 17.92
N GLY A 214 -6.56 -2.48 18.62
CA GLY A 214 -7.32 -3.01 19.75
C GLY A 214 -6.45 -3.59 20.87
N ARG A 215 -6.80 -4.78 21.37
CA ARG A 215 -6.07 -5.47 22.45
C ARG A 215 -4.62 -5.80 22.07
N ASN A 216 -4.34 -6.08 20.80
CA ASN A 216 -2.98 -6.35 20.34
C ASN A 216 -2.08 -5.12 20.48
N LEU A 217 -2.58 -3.94 20.15
CA LEU A 217 -1.85 -2.71 20.35
C LEU A 217 -1.54 -2.46 21.83
N GLU A 218 -2.48 -2.76 22.74
CA GLU A 218 -2.25 -2.64 24.18
C GLU A 218 -1.17 -3.60 24.69
N LYS A 219 -1.16 -4.84 24.22
CA LYS A 219 -0.11 -5.84 24.49
C LYS A 219 1.23 -5.38 23.92
N SER A 220 1.21 -4.83 22.71
CA SER A 220 2.41 -4.30 22.03
C SER A 220 3.12 -3.22 22.85
N LEU A 221 2.37 -2.38 23.55
CA LEU A 221 3.00 -1.36 24.44
C LEU A 221 3.78 -2.00 25.60
N ARG A 222 3.37 -3.18 26.09
CA ARG A 222 3.98 -3.81 27.27
C ARG A 222 5.26 -4.57 26.93
N ILE A 223 5.46 -4.98 25.69
CA ILE A 223 6.71 -5.64 25.26
C ILE A 223 7.82 -4.65 24.91
N LEU A 224 7.49 -3.36 24.78
CA LEU A 224 8.46 -2.31 24.46
C LEU A 224 9.38 -2.04 25.65
N LYS A 225 10.65 -1.75 25.37
CA LYS A 225 11.57 -1.19 26.37
C LYS A 225 11.20 0.26 26.69
N PRO A 226 11.64 0.84 27.81
CA PRO A 226 11.49 2.27 28.08
C PRO A 226 12.01 3.10 26.90
N GLY A 227 11.21 4.08 26.45
CA GLY A 227 11.49 4.89 25.26
C GLY A 227 11.16 4.21 23.92
N GLY A 228 10.78 2.93 23.91
CA GLY A 228 10.36 2.20 22.70
C GLY A 228 9.06 2.78 22.12
N LYS A 229 8.79 2.45 20.86
CA LYS A 229 7.68 3.03 20.08
C LYS A 229 6.77 1.97 19.46
N ALA A 230 5.45 2.15 19.60
CA ALA A 230 4.46 1.45 18.79
C ALA A 230 3.93 2.38 17.70
N ILE A 231 4.06 1.98 16.45
CA ILE A 231 3.49 2.67 15.28
C ILE A 231 2.28 1.87 14.81
N GLY A 232 1.09 2.46 14.97
CA GLY A 232 -0.17 1.83 14.59
C GLY A 232 -0.67 2.35 13.25
N ILE A 233 -1.05 1.44 12.35
CA ILE A 233 -1.75 1.77 11.09
C ILE A 233 -3.23 1.36 11.12
N ALA A 234 -3.64 0.66 12.17
CA ALA A 234 -5.03 0.23 12.42
C ALA A 234 -5.53 0.68 13.81
N GLY A 235 -4.72 1.40 14.57
CA GLY A 235 -5.08 1.94 15.89
C GLY A 235 -5.86 3.26 15.82
N PRO A 236 -6.22 3.83 16.96
CA PRO A 236 -6.89 5.12 16.99
C PRO A 236 -5.94 6.24 16.52
N PRO A 237 -6.40 7.12 15.60
CA PRO A 237 -5.58 8.26 15.17
C PRO A 237 -5.23 9.16 16.33
N ASP A 238 -4.04 9.74 16.29
CA ASP A 238 -3.49 10.58 17.35
C ASP A 238 -3.59 12.08 17.02
N PRO A 239 -3.29 12.99 18.00
CA PRO A 239 -3.34 14.42 17.75
C PRO A 239 -2.31 14.94 16.73
N ALA A 240 -1.18 14.22 16.51
CA ALA A 240 -0.20 14.60 15.52
C ALA A 240 -0.80 14.40 14.11
N PHE A 241 -1.37 13.22 13.85
CA PHE A 241 -2.13 12.96 12.63
C PHE A 241 -3.22 14.01 12.37
N ALA A 242 -4.01 14.38 13.41
CA ALA A 242 -5.09 15.35 13.24
C ALA A 242 -4.59 16.74 12.83
N ARG A 243 -3.40 17.15 13.30
CA ARG A 243 -2.74 18.40 12.88
C ARG A 243 -2.17 18.31 11.48
N GLU A 244 -1.43 17.25 11.17
CA GLU A 244 -0.81 17.01 9.87
C GLU A 244 -1.87 16.90 8.76
N SER A 245 -3.05 16.35 9.08
CA SER A 245 -4.18 16.24 8.15
C SER A 245 -5.00 17.53 7.99
N GLY A 246 -4.65 18.62 8.68
CA GLY A 246 -5.37 19.89 8.58
C GLY A 246 -6.79 19.87 9.11
N LEU A 247 -7.16 18.91 9.98
CA LEU A 247 -8.53 18.76 10.47
C LEU A 247 -8.97 19.97 11.29
N ASN A 248 -10.27 20.26 11.28
CA ASN A 248 -10.85 21.34 12.07
C ASN A 248 -10.72 21.09 13.60
N PRO A 249 -10.83 22.13 14.44
CA PRO A 249 -10.61 22.01 15.90
C PRO A 249 -11.51 21.00 16.59
N VAL A 250 -12.76 20.83 16.14
CA VAL A 250 -13.72 19.87 16.73
C VAL A 250 -13.26 18.44 16.47
N LEU A 251 -12.87 18.10 15.24
CA LEU A 251 -12.33 16.80 14.89
C LEU A 251 -10.98 16.53 15.59
N ARG A 252 -10.13 17.54 15.74
CA ARG A 252 -8.88 17.41 16.51
C ARG A 252 -9.15 17.04 17.97
N LEU A 253 -10.14 17.67 18.59
CA LEU A 253 -10.52 17.35 19.97
C LEU A 253 -11.11 15.92 20.06
N ALA A 254 -11.99 15.54 19.14
CA ALA A 254 -12.56 14.20 19.09
C ALA A 254 -11.47 13.11 18.94
N ILE A 255 -10.52 13.31 18.04
CA ILE A 255 -9.36 12.40 17.83
C ILE A 255 -8.47 12.36 19.08
N ALA A 256 -8.22 13.50 19.72
CA ALA A 256 -7.46 13.54 20.97
C ALA A 256 -8.15 12.74 22.08
N GLY A 257 -9.49 12.80 22.17
CA GLY A 257 -10.30 11.98 23.07
C GLY A 257 -10.22 10.49 22.75
N LEU A 258 -10.38 10.12 21.47
CA LEU A 258 -10.37 8.74 21.01
C LEU A 258 -9.03 8.04 21.32
N SER A 259 -7.92 8.71 21.13
CA SER A 259 -6.57 8.15 21.38
C SER A 259 -6.07 8.31 22.82
N ARG A 260 -6.81 9.04 23.69
CA ARG A 260 -6.41 9.29 25.07
C ARG A 260 -6.11 8.01 25.88
N PRO A 261 -6.93 6.95 25.80
CA PRO A 261 -6.68 5.72 26.56
C PRO A 261 -5.35 5.07 26.19
N ILE A 262 -5.08 4.88 24.91
CA ILE A 262 -3.85 4.22 24.44
C ILE A 262 -2.61 5.07 24.72
N ARG A 263 -2.67 6.39 24.51
CA ARG A 263 -1.59 7.32 24.83
C ARG A 263 -1.34 7.41 26.34
N GLY A 264 -2.39 7.30 27.14
CA GLY A 264 -2.28 7.25 28.60
C GLY A 264 -1.60 5.99 29.08
N LYS A 265 -1.90 4.82 28.46
CA LYS A 265 -1.21 3.54 28.73
C LYS A 265 0.26 3.63 28.33
N ALA A 266 0.55 4.12 27.13
CA ALA A 266 1.93 4.29 26.65
C ALA A 266 2.75 5.17 27.60
N ARG A 267 2.22 6.31 28.03
CA ARG A 267 2.91 7.21 28.98
C ARG A 267 3.21 6.53 30.31
N ARG A 268 2.26 5.76 30.88
CA ARG A 268 2.46 5.05 32.14
C ARG A 268 3.55 3.98 32.05
N LEU A 269 3.74 3.40 30.86
CA LEU A 269 4.78 2.41 30.58
C LEU A 269 6.12 3.03 30.17
N GLY A 270 6.20 4.37 30.06
CA GLY A 270 7.40 5.05 29.58
C GLY A 270 7.73 4.79 28.10
N VAL A 271 6.69 4.50 27.28
CA VAL A 271 6.83 4.20 25.84
C VAL A 271 5.99 5.17 25.00
N HIS A 272 6.17 5.12 23.68
CA HIS A 272 5.49 6.03 22.74
C HIS A 272 4.47 5.28 21.88
N TYR A 273 3.35 5.94 21.59
CA TYR A 273 2.39 5.53 20.58
C TYR A 273 2.25 6.61 19.52
N GLU A 274 2.31 6.23 18.27
CA GLU A 274 2.14 7.10 17.10
C GLU A 274 1.23 6.42 16.08
N PHE A 275 0.25 7.15 15.55
CA PHE A 275 -0.59 6.69 14.47
C PHE A 275 0.00 7.13 13.13
N LEU A 276 0.19 6.17 12.22
CA LEU A 276 0.67 6.44 10.87
C LEU A 276 -0.48 6.29 9.87
N PHE A 277 -0.80 7.39 9.20
CA PHE A 277 -1.54 7.38 7.95
C PHE A 277 -0.56 7.74 6.84
N MET A 278 -0.18 6.74 6.04
CA MET A 278 0.87 6.89 5.04
C MET A 278 0.50 7.93 3.96
N ARG A 279 1.49 8.64 3.45
CA ARG A 279 1.35 9.61 2.37
C ARG A 279 1.97 9.11 1.06
N ALA A 280 1.48 9.64 -0.06
CA ALA A 280 2.12 9.49 -1.36
C ALA A 280 3.53 10.11 -1.35
N SER A 281 4.46 9.49 -2.05
CA SER A 281 5.81 10.03 -2.27
C SER A 281 6.53 9.27 -3.38
N GLY A 282 6.68 9.90 -4.54
CA GLY A 282 7.49 9.35 -5.64
C GLY A 282 8.97 9.22 -5.28
N GLU A 283 9.51 10.15 -4.48
CA GLU A 283 10.88 10.07 -3.98
C GLU A 283 11.13 8.78 -3.19
N GLN A 284 10.25 8.47 -2.22
CA GLN A 284 10.37 7.25 -1.42
C GLN A 284 10.15 5.99 -2.26
N LEU A 285 9.22 6.03 -3.22
CA LEU A 285 9.04 4.94 -4.18
C LEU A 285 10.30 4.73 -5.02
N GLY A 286 11.00 5.79 -5.42
CA GLY A 286 12.29 5.69 -6.11
C GLY A 286 13.39 5.03 -5.26
N HIS A 287 13.43 5.29 -3.95
CA HIS A 287 14.31 4.56 -3.02
C HIS A 287 13.93 3.08 -2.93
N LEU A 288 12.64 2.81 -2.78
CA LEU A 288 12.11 1.45 -2.71
C LEU A 288 12.33 0.67 -4.01
N ALA A 289 12.22 1.34 -5.17
CA ALA A 289 12.52 0.75 -6.48
C ALA A 289 13.96 0.22 -6.55
N ARG A 290 14.93 1.00 -6.09
CA ARG A 290 16.33 0.55 -6.02
C ARG A 290 16.49 -0.68 -5.12
N LEU A 291 15.87 -0.69 -3.94
CA LEU A 291 15.92 -1.85 -3.05
C LEU A 291 15.29 -3.11 -3.67
N VAL A 292 14.30 -2.94 -4.53
CA VAL A 292 13.73 -4.06 -5.30
C VAL A 292 14.70 -4.53 -6.38
N ASP A 293 15.28 -3.62 -7.17
CA ASP A 293 16.25 -3.97 -8.22
C ASP A 293 17.53 -4.60 -7.65
N ASP A 294 17.95 -4.19 -6.45
CA ASP A 294 19.06 -4.78 -5.69
C ASP A 294 18.69 -6.15 -5.04
N GLY A 295 17.45 -6.61 -5.19
CA GLY A 295 16.96 -7.88 -4.64
C GLY A 295 16.76 -7.89 -3.11
N VAL A 296 16.82 -6.72 -2.46
CA VAL A 296 16.60 -6.54 -1.01
C VAL A 296 15.12 -6.69 -0.67
N LEU A 297 14.26 -6.09 -1.49
CA LEU A 297 12.81 -6.20 -1.33
C LEU A 297 12.22 -7.02 -2.47
N ARG A 298 11.41 -8.02 -2.12
CA ARG A 298 10.68 -8.86 -3.08
C ARG A 298 9.19 -8.69 -2.87
N PRO A 299 8.44 -8.29 -3.91
CA PRO A 299 6.98 -8.24 -3.84
C PRO A 299 6.40 -9.63 -3.62
N VAL A 300 5.32 -9.70 -2.84
CA VAL A 300 4.58 -10.95 -2.62
C VAL A 300 3.17 -10.77 -3.16
N VAL A 301 2.91 -11.35 -4.31
CA VAL A 301 1.59 -11.37 -4.95
C VAL A 301 0.90 -12.70 -4.66
N GLY A 302 -0.15 -12.68 -3.85
CA GLY A 302 -0.88 -13.87 -3.45
C GLY A 302 -2.08 -14.19 -4.33
N ARG A 303 -2.60 -13.19 -5.06
CA ARG A 303 -3.73 -13.37 -6.00
C ARG A 303 -3.66 -12.35 -7.13
N ILE A 304 -3.90 -12.83 -8.34
CA ILE A 304 -4.09 -12.00 -9.53
C ILE A 304 -5.53 -12.19 -10.00
N THR A 305 -6.21 -11.11 -10.33
CA THR A 305 -7.62 -11.12 -10.70
C THR A 305 -7.83 -10.22 -11.93
N PRO A 306 -8.61 -10.62 -12.95
CA PRO A 306 -8.98 -9.74 -14.05
C PRO A 306 -9.73 -8.50 -13.58
N PHE A 307 -9.56 -7.37 -14.27
CA PHE A 307 -10.21 -6.09 -13.96
C PHE A 307 -11.73 -6.23 -13.77
N ALA A 308 -12.41 -7.00 -14.63
CA ALA A 308 -13.85 -7.20 -14.55
C ALA A 308 -14.35 -7.79 -13.21
N GLN A 309 -13.46 -8.43 -12.43
CA GLN A 309 -13.76 -9.06 -11.14
C GLN A 309 -13.29 -8.22 -9.94
N THR A 310 -13.02 -6.93 -10.13
CA THR A 310 -12.50 -6.04 -9.07
C THR A 310 -13.43 -6.00 -7.84
N ALA A 311 -14.74 -5.96 -8.06
CA ALA A 311 -15.71 -5.87 -6.96
C ALA A 311 -15.68 -7.13 -6.06
N GLU A 312 -15.64 -8.31 -6.66
CA GLU A 312 -15.54 -9.59 -5.95
C GLU A 312 -14.19 -9.75 -5.25
N ALA A 313 -13.12 -9.35 -5.93
CA ALA A 313 -11.77 -9.41 -5.38
C ALA A 313 -11.61 -8.50 -4.15
N LEU A 314 -12.20 -7.30 -4.17
CA LEU A 314 -12.17 -6.39 -3.03
C LEU A 314 -12.94 -6.96 -1.82
N LYS A 315 -14.14 -7.51 -2.04
CA LYS A 315 -14.92 -8.20 -0.99
C LYS A 315 -14.16 -9.37 -0.38
N ALA A 316 -13.45 -10.14 -1.21
CA ALA A 316 -12.69 -11.31 -0.77
C ALA A 316 -11.53 -10.97 0.19
N LEU A 317 -11.00 -9.74 0.16
CA LEU A 317 -9.95 -9.31 1.11
C LEU A 317 -10.41 -9.35 2.57
N GLY A 318 -11.71 -9.22 2.83
CA GLY A 318 -12.30 -9.27 4.17
C GLY A 318 -12.14 -10.63 4.86
N HIS A 319 -12.08 -11.73 4.10
CA HIS A 319 -12.08 -13.10 4.62
C HIS A 319 -10.69 -13.58 5.11
N GLY A 320 -9.63 -12.82 4.89
CA GLY A 320 -8.28 -13.20 5.30
C GLY A 320 -7.67 -14.33 4.47
N GLY A 321 -6.57 -14.94 4.96
CA GLY A 321 -5.92 -16.10 4.34
C GLY A 321 -5.01 -15.80 3.15
N LEU A 322 -4.92 -14.55 2.68
CA LEU A 322 -4.06 -14.15 1.59
C LEU A 322 -2.64 -13.89 2.10
N ARG A 323 -1.62 -14.45 1.43
CA ARG A 323 -0.22 -14.06 1.58
C ARG A 323 0.08 -12.86 0.67
N GLY A 324 0.67 -11.80 1.22
CA GLY A 324 1.01 -10.60 0.44
C GLY A 324 -0.20 -9.84 -0.07
N LYS A 325 -0.22 -9.55 -1.36
CA LYS A 325 -1.18 -8.64 -2.01
C LYS A 325 -2.06 -9.35 -3.04
N ALA A 326 -3.29 -8.87 -3.18
CA ALA A 326 -4.12 -9.12 -4.34
C ALA A 326 -3.93 -7.98 -5.35
N VAL A 327 -3.87 -8.31 -6.63
CA VAL A 327 -3.67 -7.37 -7.73
C VAL A 327 -4.73 -7.63 -8.80
N ILE A 328 -5.34 -6.58 -9.30
CA ILE A 328 -6.18 -6.63 -10.51
C ILE A 328 -5.34 -6.23 -11.71
N ILE A 329 -5.60 -6.88 -12.84
CA ILE A 329 -4.94 -6.60 -14.12
C ILE A 329 -5.95 -6.09 -15.15
N ASN A 330 -5.64 -4.96 -15.75
CA ASN A 330 -6.39 -4.46 -16.89
C ASN A 330 -6.03 -5.28 -18.14
N PRO A 331 -6.99 -5.51 -19.06
CA PRO A 331 -6.70 -6.18 -20.32
C PRO A 331 -5.69 -5.34 -21.15
N PRO A 332 -4.81 -5.99 -21.93
CA PRO A 332 -3.96 -5.28 -22.87
C PRO A 332 -4.81 -4.46 -23.82
N HIS A 333 -4.38 -3.24 -24.13
CA HIS A 333 -5.11 -2.37 -25.03
C HIS A 333 -4.95 -2.90 -26.48
N ASN A 334 -6.07 -3.10 -27.20
CA ASN A 334 -6.10 -3.61 -28.58
C ASN A 334 -5.35 -2.75 -29.61
N ALA A 335 -4.70 -1.67 -29.23
CA ALA A 335 -3.86 -0.88 -30.14
C ALA A 335 -2.62 -1.65 -30.65
N ASP A 336 -2.14 -2.66 -29.91
CA ASP A 336 -0.98 -3.44 -30.32
C ASP A 336 -1.31 -4.62 -31.26
N ALA A 337 -2.61 -4.95 -31.41
CA ALA A 337 -3.06 -6.00 -32.33
C ALA A 337 -3.07 -5.58 -33.81
N THR A 338 -3.09 -4.28 -34.09
CA THR A 338 -3.15 -3.76 -35.48
C THR A 338 -1.79 -3.75 -36.17
N THR A 339 -0.71 -3.59 -35.41
CA THR A 339 0.66 -3.51 -35.99
C THR A 339 1.22 -4.88 -36.36
N THR A 340 0.75 -5.95 -35.71
CA THR A 340 1.22 -7.32 -35.99
C THR A 340 0.56 -7.92 -37.22
N THR A 341 -0.63 -7.45 -37.59
CA THR A 341 -1.37 -7.92 -38.77
C THR A 341 -0.88 -7.26 -40.07
N GLU A 342 -0.39 -6.04 -40.03
CA GLU A 342 0.16 -5.35 -41.21
C GLU A 342 1.55 -5.90 -41.61
N LEU A 343 2.38 -6.33 -40.67
CA LEU A 343 3.68 -6.93 -40.97
C LEU A 343 3.57 -8.39 -41.48
N ALA A 344 2.50 -9.10 -41.15
CA ALA A 344 2.25 -10.43 -41.66
C ALA A 344 1.63 -10.44 -43.08
N GLY A 345 1.03 -9.34 -43.52
CA GLY A 345 0.44 -9.14 -44.84
C GLY A 345 1.46 -8.80 -45.94
N GLN A 346 2.60 -8.22 -45.62
CA GLN A 346 3.62 -7.81 -46.59
C GLN A 346 4.61 -8.90 -46.99
N HIS A 347 4.67 -10.03 -46.28
CA HIS A 347 5.55 -11.15 -46.63
C HIS A 347 4.94 -12.22 -47.54
N ARG A 348 3.67 -12.07 -48.02
CA ARG A 348 3.02 -13.06 -48.92
C ARG A 348 2.83 -12.61 -50.37
N LEU A 349 3.45 -11.52 -50.83
CA LEU A 349 3.36 -11.05 -52.22
C LEU A 349 4.70 -11.05 -52.96
N GLY A 350 5.64 -11.90 -52.58
CA GLY A 350 6.97 -12.00 -53.19
C GLY A 350 7.39 -13.35 -53.76
N GLU A 351 6.49 -14.32 -53.88
CA GLU A 351 6.81 -15.61 -54.53
C GLU A 351 5.71 -16.02 -55.50
N SER A 352 5.69 -15.40 -56.67
CA SER A 352 5.22 -16.01 -57.95
C SER A 352 5.45 -15.03 -59.09
N ALA A 353 6.64 -15.08 -59.68
CA ALA A 353 6.92 -14.86 -61.11
C ALA A 353 8.29 -15.42 -61.44
#